data_a76df9604929f75faeef0d2b89061749
#
_entry.id   a76df9604929f75faeef0d2b89061749
#
_cell.length_a   1.000
_cell.length_b   1.000
_cell.length_c   1.000
_cell.angle_alpha   90.00
_cell.angle_beta   90.00
_cell.angle_gamma   90.00
#
_symmetry.space_group_name_H-M   'P 1'
#
loop_
_entity.id
_entity.type
_entity.pdbx_description
1 polymer ?
#
loop_
_entity_poly.entity_id
_entity_poly.type
_entity_poly.pdbx_seq_one_letter_code
_entity_poly.pdbx_strand_id
1 'polypeptide(L)'
;MQSTVMIAFSVISVSIMLILGVVMYFRFSAASRQEVVQSTQKLMEQTAENLEDYLVSMRQISDTVYYNVIKESDFSSQEQDIQTKMYLLYEANKDNLRSIAIYNNYGSLLAAEPVASQKEDPNVTRQGWYQQAMEEMENMHFSTPHIQNLFDDSTMRYYWVISLSRVVEITQDGVSQLGVLLVDMDYTGISRMMKQINTFDNGQYFYVCDGNGEIIYHPRQIQISDGITSENSIEAATYKDGVYDEKFEGERRKIVVNTISYTGWKLVGVIPYSTFTHGMVNMRYFILLLMCLMGMMLAVINRLVSVSISRPILKLNHSVMEYEAGKKPEIYIGGSLEIRHLGNSIQRSYEQIDSLMKKIVLEQ
;
A
#
# COMPACT_ATOMS: atom_id res chain seq x y z
N MET A 1 49.49 28.63 -0.84
CA MET A 1 48.47 29.19 0.07
C MET A 1 47.09 29.35 -0.57
N GLN A 2 46.91 30.06 -1.69
CA GLN A 2 45.63 30.28 -2.36
C GLN A 2 44.95 28.96 -2.76
N SER A 3 45.69 28.05 -3.42
CA SER A 3 45.21 26.75 -3.85
C SER A 3 44.74 25.90 -2.64
N THR A 4 45.48 25.92 -1.54
CA THR A 4 45.21 25.12 -0.35
C THR A 4 43.91 25.55 0.35
N VAL A 5 43.67 26.87 0.48
CA VAL A 5 42.46 27.45 1.10
C VAL A 5 41.22 27.12 0.21
N MET A 6 41.35 27.32 -1.10
CA MET A 6 40.25 26.98 -2.03
C MET A 6 39.91 25.47 -2.04
N ILE A 7 40.93 24.61 -2.04
CA ILE A 7 40.73 23.17 -1.98
C ILE A 7 40.05 22.78 -0.66
N ALA A 8 40.54 23.31 0.47
CA ALA A 8 39.95 23.04 1.78
C ALA A 8 38.48 23.47 1.84
N PHE A 9 38.13 24.65 1.36
CA PHE A 9 36.76 25.17 1.35
C PHE A 9 35.88 24.36 0.42
N SER A 10 36.38 23.97 -0.76
CA SER A 10 35.67 23.13 -1.70
C SER A 10 35.41 21.72 -1.13
N VAL A 11 36.40 21.10 -0.50
CA VAL A 11 36.27 19.77 0.14
C VAL A 11 35.23 19.81 1.25
N ILE A 12 35.28 20.82 2.13
CA ILE A 12 34.29 20.95 3.21
C ILE A 12 32.87 21.13 2.65
N SER A 13 32.71 22.03 1.67
CA SER A 13 31.42 22.29 1.05
C SER A 13 30.84 21.05 0.35
N VAL A 14 31.67 20.31 -0.40
CA VAL A 14 31.26 19.06 -1.06
C VAL A 14 30.93 17.98 -0.05
N SER A 15 31.71 17.87 1.04
CA SER A 15 31.44 16.90 2.11
C SER A 15 30.09 17.17 2.81
N ILE A 16 29.80 18.43 3.13
CA ILE A 16 28.49 18.82 3.73
C ILE A 16 27.35 18.51 2.77
N MET A 17 27.52 18.81 1.49
CA MET A 17 26.51 18.55 0.46
C MET A 17 26.24 17.06 0.30
N LEU A 18 27.28 16.21 0.30
CA LEU A 18 27.15 14.76 0.27
C LEU A 18 26.38 14.23 1.50
N ILE A 19 26.75 14.69 2.69
CA ILE A 19 26.08 14.29 3.93
C ILE A 19 24.59 14.67 3.89
N LEU A 20 24.28 15.91 3.50
CA LEU A 20 22.90 16.36 3.35
C LEU A 20 22.12 15.54 2.32
N GLY A 21 22.71 15.23 1.16
CA GLY A 21 22.09 14.40 0.14
C GLY A 21 21.78 12.99 0.63
N VAL A 22 22.71 12.38 1.36
CA VAL A 22 22.53 11.05 1.96
C VAL A 22 21.44 11.09 3.04
N VAL A 23 21.46 12.07 3.93
CA VAL A 23 20.42 12.22 4.98
C VAL A 23 19.04 12.45 4.35
N MET A 24 18.93 13.33 3.35
CA MET A 24 17.67 13.54 2.63
C MET A 24 17.16 12.26 1.96
N TYR A 25 18.05 11.51 1.31
CA TYR A 25 17.68 10.24 0.70
C TYR A 25 17.10 9.27 1.71
N PHE A 26 17.74 9.06 2.85
CA PHE A 26 17.26 8.17 3.90
C PHE A 26 15.93 8.64 4.52
N ARG A 27 15.80 9.93 4.80
CA ARG A 27 14.56 10.51 5.34
C ARG A 27 13.40 10.36 4.37
N PHE A 28 13.62 10.69 3.10
CA PHE A 28 12.60 10.55 2.08
C PHE A 28 12.22 9.08 1.84
N SER A 29 13.20 8.19 1.79
CA SER A 29 12.96 6.74 1.66
C SER A 29 12.11 6.20 2.82
N ALA A 30 12.39 6.63 4.05
CA ALA A 30 11.60 6.22 5.21
C ALA A 30 10.16 6.78 5.15
N ALA A 31 10.01 8.06 4.81
CA ALA A 31 8.70 8.71 4.68
C ALA A 31 7.85 8.05 3.57
N SER A 32 8.45 7.79 2.40
CA SER A 32 7.75 7.13 1.28
C SER A 32 7.30 5.72 1.63
N ARG A 33 8.12 4.94 2.34
CA ARG A 33 7.70 3.60 2.82
C ARG A 33 6.53 3.68 3.78
N GLN A 34 6.55 4.62 4.71
CA GLN A 34 5.48 4.82 5.66
C GLN A 34 4.18 5.24 4.96
N GLU A 35 4.27 6.13 3.99
CA GLU A 35 3.13 6.58 3.18
C GLU A 35 2.47 5.43 2.40
N VAL A 36 3.27 4.58 1.74
CA VAL A 36 2.77 3.39 1.03
C VAL A 36 2.04 2.45 2.00
N VAL A 37 2.61 2.16 3.16
CA VAL A 37 1.98 1.28 4.16
C VAL A 37 0.68 1.90 4.69
N GLN A 38 0.67 3.18 5.04
CA GLN A 38 -0.54 3.87 5.54
C GLN A 38 -1.64 3.94 4.48
N SER A 39 -1.27 4.26 3.24
CA SER A 39 -2.20 4.27 2.10
C SER A 39 -2.80 2.88 1.86
N THR A 40 -1.97 1.82 1.96
CA THR A 40 -2.42 0.43 1.87
C THR A 40 -3.39 0.08 3.00
N GLN A 41 -3.06 0.41 4.25
CA GLN A 41 -3.94 0.17 5.39
C GLN A 41 -5.31 0.84 5.21
N LYS A 42 -5.33 2.12 4.83
CA LYS A 42 -6.57 2.86 4.60
C LYS A 42 -7.43 2.25 3.48
N LEU A 43 -6.78 1.83 2.38
CA LEU A 43 -7.47 1.14 1.29
C LEU A 43 -8.06 -0.19 1.75
N MET A 44 -7.32 -0.94 2.57
CA MET A 44 -7.78 -2.21 3.11
C MET A 44 -8.93 -2.05 4.10
N GLU A 45 -8.88 -1.05 4.98
CA GLU A 45 -10.01 -0.71 5.89
C GLU A 45 -11.29 -0.48 5.10
N GLN A 46 -11.24 0.39 4.09
CA GLN A 46 -12.40 0.67 3.23
C GLN A 46 -12.88 -0.58 2.47
N THR A 47 -11.95 -1.42 2.01
CA THR A 47 -12.29 -2.65 1.29
C THR A 47 -12.90 -3.69 2.24
N ALA A 48 -12.37 -3.81 3.46
CA ALA A 48 -12.92 -4.70 4.47
C ALA A 48 -14.35 -4.29 4.85
N GLU A 49 -14.62 -3.00 5.02
CA GLU A 49 -15.98 -2.48 5.25
C GLU A 49 -16.92 -2.86 4.08
N ASN A 50 -16.52 -2.65 2.85
CA ASN A 50 -17.34 -3.03 1.68
C ASN A 50 -17.60 -4.54 1.60
N LEU A 51 -16.60 -5.37 1.95
CA LEU A 51 -16.77 -6.82 2.01
C LEU A 51 -17.70 -7.22 3.15
N GLU A 52 -17.58 -6.58 4.31
CA GLU A 52 -18.45 -6.81 5.45
C GLU A 52 -19.90 -6.44 5.13
N ASP A 53 -20.16 -5.29 4.50
CA ASP A 53 -21.48 -4.87 4.04
C ASP A 53 -22.11 -5.90 3.09
N TYR A 54 -21.29 -6.44 2.17
CA TYR A 54 -21.75 -7.49 1.26
C TYR A 54 -22.17 -8.77 2.01
N LEU A 55 -21.36 -9.21 2.98
CA LEU A 55 -21.67 -10.39 3.81
C LEU A 55 -22.85 -10.15 4.76
N VAL A 56 -22.97 -8.95 5.31
CA VAL A 56 -24.13 -8.54 6.11
C VAL A 56 -25.41 -8.54 5.28
N SER A 57 -25.35 -8.16 4.00
CA SER A 57 -26.52 -8.26 3.10
C SER A 57 -27.01 -9.70 2.90
N MET A 58 -26.11 -10.68 2.83
CA MET A 58 -26.49 -12.12 2.80
C MET A 58 -27.25 -12.51 4.08
N ARG A 59 -26.75 -12.07 5.23
CA ARG A 59 -27.43 -12.32 6.50
C ARG A 59 -28.84 -11.70 6.51
N GLN A 60 -28.98 -10.46 6.08
CA GLN A 60 -30.26 -9.77 6.03
C GLN A 60 -31.27 -10.50 5.16
N ILE A 61 -30.83 -11.03 4.01
CA ILE A 61 -31.66 -11.89 3.16
C ILE A 61 -32.06 -13.16 3.91
N SER A 62 -31.09 -13.85 4.52
CA SER A 62 -31.35 -15.07 5.31
C SER A 62 -32.31 -14.80 6.47
N ASP A 63 -32.15 -13.70 7.21
CA ASP A 63 -33.07 -13.32 8.30
C ASP A 63 -34.46 -12.99 7.77
N THR A 64 -34.56 -12.31 6.63
CA THR A 64 -35.83 -11.98 5.99
C THR A 64 -36.57 -13.25 5.55
N VAL A 65 -35.88 -14.21 4.96
CA VAL A 65 -36.46 -15.51 4.59
C VAL A 65 -36.93 -16.25 5.84
N TYR A 66 -36.10 -16.30 6.88
CA TYR A 66 -36.48 -17.00 8.12
C TYR A 66 -37.72 -16.41 8.77
N TYR A 67 -37.74 -15.10 9.01
CA TYR A 67 -38.85 -14.48 9.75
C TYR A 67 -40.13 -14.33 8.92
N ASN A 68 -40.04 -13.99 7.64
CA ASN A 68 -41.23 -13.64 6.83
C ASN A 68 -41.75 -14.82 5.99
N VAL A 69 -40.91 -15.85 5.77
CA VAL A 69 -41.31 -17.02 4.98
C VAL A 69 -41.42 -18.25 5.87
N ILE A 70 -40.31 -18.65 6.52
CA ILE A 70 -40.23 -19.95 7.18
C ILE A 70 -41.10 -19.97 8.45
N LYS A 71 -40.89 -18.99 9.34
CA LYS A 71 -41.53 -18.99 10.66
C LYS A 71 -43.04 -18.83 10.62
N GLU A 72 -43.57 -18.20 9.58
CA GLU A 72 -45.01 -17.89 9.45
C GLU A 72 -45.78 -18.90 8.61
N SER A 73 -45.11 -19.91 8.00
CA SER A 73 -45.73 -20.77 7.02
C SER A 73 -45.59 -22.24 7.38
N ASP A 74 -46.61 -23.02 6.98
CA ASP A 74 -46.56 -24.51 6.94
C ASP A 74 -46.30 -24.99 5.53
N PHE A 75 -45.17 -25.68 5.35
CA PHE A 75 -44.68 -26.12 4.06
C PHE A 75 -45.56 -27.17 3.38
N SER A 76 -46.47 -27.81 4.11
CA SER A 76 -47.39 -28.77 3.53
C SER A 76 -48.68 -28.13 2.98
N SER A 77 -49.05 -26.95 3.50
CA SER A 77 -50.38 -26.36 3.17
C SER A 77 -50.28 -25.01 2.43
N GLN A 78 -49.09 -24.34 2.45
CA GLN A 78 -48.92 -22.96 1.98
C GLN A 78 -47.84 -22.85 0.87
N GLU A 79 -47.62 -23.87 0.08
CA GLU A 79 -46.56 -23.92 -0.94
C GLU A 79 -46.56 -22.69 -1.87
N GLN A 80 -47.76 -22.29 -2.36
CA GLN A 80 -47.89 -21.18 -3.32
C GLN A 80 -47.56 -19.80 -2.66
N ASP A 81 -47.92 -19.61 -1.39
CA ASP A 81 -47.59 -18.37 -0.64
C ASP A 81 -46.09 -18.27 -0.36
N ILE A 82 -45.50 -19.41 0.06
CA ILE A 82 -44.03 -19.53 0.27
C ILE A 82 -43.31 -19.20 -1.00
N GLN A 83 -43.67 -19.80 -2.14
CA GLN A 83 -43.03 -19.56 -3.43
C GLN A 83 -43.15 -18.10 -3.87
N THR A 84 -44.31 -17.48 -3.68
CA THR A 84 -44.52 -16.05 -4.01
C THR A 84 -43.64 -15.15 -3.18
N LYS A 85 -43.54 -15.37 -1.86
CA LYS A 85 -42.70 -14.60 -0.96
C LYS A 85 -41.21 -14.76 -1.30
N MET A 86 -40.75 -15.98 -1.57
CA MET A 86 -39.38 -16.27 -1.99
C MET A 86 -39.04 -15.61 -3.31
N TYR A 87 -39.95 -15.69 -4.31
CA TYR A 87 -39.77 -15.03 -5.60
C TYR A 87 -39.60 -13.51 -5.45
N LEU A 88 -40.42 -12.84 -4.65
CA LEU A 88 -40.30 -11.40 -4.41
C LEU A 88 -38.96 -11.02 -3.74
N LEU A 89 -38.51 -11.81 -2.79
CA LEU A 89 -37.21 -11.60 -2.15
C LEU A 89 -36.05 -11.82 -3.11
N TYR A 90 -36.14 -12.86 -3.94
CA TYR A 90 -35.16 -13.14 -4.97
C TYR A 90 -35.10 -12.00 -6.01
N GLU A 91 -36.23 -11.59 -6.57
CA GLU A 91 -36.28 -10.50 -7.56
C GLU A 91 -35.74 -9.17 -7.01
N ALA A 92 -35.99 -8.87 -5.73
CA ALA A 92 -35.47 -7.68 -5.08
C ALA A 92 -33.95 -7.69 -4.91
N ASN A 93 -33.30 -8.86 -4.93
CA ASN A 93 -31.88 -9.04 -4.64
C ASN A 93 -31.10 -9.74 -5.78
N LYS A 94 -31.71 -9.99 -6.93
CA LYS A 94 -31.18 -10.82 -8.02
C LYS A 94 -29.82 -10.37 -8.60
N ASP A 95 -29.42 -9.12 -8.38
CA ASP A 95 -28.14 -8.61 -8.86
C ASP A 95 -26.95 -9.26 -8.10
N ASN A 96 -27.17 -9.64 -6.84
CA ASN A 96 -26.17 -10.25 -5.99
C ASN A 96 -26.53 -11.67 -5.55
N LEU A 97 -27.81 -12.01 -5.55
CA LEU A 97 -28.35 -13.29 -5.10
C LEU A 97 -28.47 -14.27 -6.26
N ARG A 98 -27.96 -15.50 -6.07
CA ARG A 98 -28.06 -16.58 -7.07
C ARG A 98 -29.18 -17.56 -6.76
N SER A 99 -29.28 -17.97 -5.52
CA SER A 99 -30.39 -18.85 -5.10
C SER A 99 -30.68 -18.72 -3.61
N ILE A 100 -31.90 -19.06 -3.27
CA ILE A 100 -32.35 -19.33 -1.92
C ILE A 100 -32.98 -20.72 -1.93
N ALA A 101 -32.59 -21.57 -0.99
CA ALA A 101 -33.14 -22.93 -0.90
C ALA A 101 -33.38 -23.31 0.56
N ILE A 102 -34.44 -24.04 0.80
CA ILE A 102 -34.84 -24.55 2.11
C ILE A 102 -34.91 -26.05 2.03
N TYR A 103 -34.17 -26.74 2.86
CA TYR A 103 -34.08 -28.17 2.95
C TYR A 103 -34.61 -28.67 4.31
N ASN A 104 -35.22 -29.82 4.34
CA ASN A 104 -35.54 -30.47 5.61
C ASN A 104 -34.31 -31.21 6.18
N ASN A 105 -34.46 -31.79 7.37
CA ASN A 105 -33.42 -32.55 8.06
C ASN A 105 -32.93 -33.82 7.34
N TYR A 106 -33.60 -34.24 6.27
CA TYR A 106 -33.21 -35.36 5.43
C TYR A 106 -32.51 -34.91 4.12
N GLY A 107 -32.36 -33.57 3.93
CA GLY A 107 -31.77 -32.99 2.71
C GLY A 107 -32.74 -32.91 1.53
N SER A 108 -34.06 -33.15 1.76
CA SER A 108 -35.06 -32.96 0.71
C SER A 108 -35.38 -31.47 0.56
N LEU A 109 -35.46 -31.02 -0.70
CA LEU A 109 -35.80 -29.64 -1.04
C LEU A 109 -37.27 -29.35 -0.72
N LEU A 110 -37.55 -28.33 0.04
CA LEU A 110 -38.91 -27.88 0.35
C LEU A 110 -39.33 -26.69 -0.50
N ALA A 111 -38.43 -25.72 -0.70
CA ALA A 111 -38.66 -24.56 -1.55
C ALA A 111 -37.31 -24.02 -2.08
N ALA A 112 -37.33 -23.49 -3.28
CA ALA A 112 -36.15 -22.79 -3.84
C ALA A 112 -36.56 -21.68 -4.80
N GLU A 113 -35.70 -20.67 -4.87
CA GLU A 113 -35.80 -19.57 -5.84
C GLU A 113 -34.41 -19.23 -6.39
N PRO A 114 -34.20 -19.11 -7.72
CA PRO A 114 -35.22 -19.34 -8.76
C PRO A 114 -35.71 -20.78 -8.80
N VAL A 115 -36.93 -20.97 -9.22
CA VAL A 115 -37.49 -22.33 -9.44
C VAL A 115 -36.64 -23.04 -10.49
N ALA A 116 -35.85 -23.96 -10.06
CA ALA A 116 -34.96 -24.75 -10.92
C ALA A 116 -35.11 -26.23 -10.62
N SER A 117 -34.88 -27.07 -11.63
CA SER A 117 -34.83 -28.51 -11.41
C SER A 117 -33.64 -28.85 -10.54
N GLN A 118 -33.87 -29.47 -9.40
CA GLN A 118 -32.80 -30.06 -8.61
C GLN A 118 -32.17 -31.23 -9.42
N LYS A 119 -30.85 -31.36 -9.34
CA LYS A 119 -30.14 -32.47 -9.94
C LYS A 119 -30.62 -33.79 -9.38
N GLU A 120 -30.56 -34.86 -10.18
CA GLU A 120 -31.09 -36.19 -9.81
C GLU A 120 -30.52 -36.78 -8.52
N ASP A 121 -29.27 -36.45 -8.17
CA ASP A 121 -28.65 -36.83 -6.88
C ASP A 121 -27.72 -35.71 -6.37
N PRO A 122 -28.25 -34.65 -5.79
CA PRO A 122 -27.45 -33.51 -5.31
C PRO A 122 -26.67 -33.86 -4.05
N ASN A 123 -26.92 -35.00 -3.41
CA ASN A 123 -26.26 -35.49 -2.20
C ASN A 123 -26.13 -34.38 -1.12
N VAL A 124 -27.23 -33.67 -0.88
CA VAL A 124 -27.29 -32.44 -0.07
C VAL A 124 -26.70 -32.66 1.33
N THR A 125 -27.02 -33.76 1.97
CA THR A 125 -26.56 -34.10 3.33
C THR A 125 -25.03 -34.32 3.43
N ARG A 126 -24.34 -34.52 2.29
CA ARG A 126 -22.87 -34.64 2.23
C ARG A 126 -22.17 -33.33 1.83
N GLN A 127 -22.92 -32.29 1.50
CA GLN A 127 -22.35 -31.01 1.19
C GLN A 127 -21.77 -30.37 2.47
N GLY A 128 -20.58 -29.76 2.35
CA GLY A 128 -19.88 -29.17 3.50
C GLY A 128 -20.73 -28.09 4.21
N TRP A 129 -21.41 -27.23 3.46
CA TRP A 129 -22.28 -26.20 4.01
C TRP A 129 -23.46 -26.77 4.82
N TYR A 130 -24.01 -27.95 4.40
CA TYR A 130 -25.09 -28.59 5.13
C TYR A 130 -24.62 -29.24 6.42
N GLN A 131 -23.47 -29.94 6.34
CA GLN A 131 -22.85 -30.55 7.53
C GLN A 131 -22.45 -29.54 8.57
N GLN A 132 -21.78 -28.46 8.17
CA GLN A 132 -21.42 -27.39 9.08
C GLN A 132 -22.64 -26.77 9.76
N ALA A 133 -23.71 -26.48 9.01
CA ALA A 133 -24.93 -25.97 9.60
C ALA A 133 -25.53 -26.93 10.64
N MET A 134 -25.55 -28.24 10.35
CA MET A 134 -26.12 -29.24 11.26
C MET A 134 -25.23 -29.54 12.47
N GLU A 135 -23.92 -29.41 12.35
CA GLU A 135 -22.94 -29.61 13.44
C GLU A 135 -22.92 -28.44 14.42
N GLU A 136 -23.01 -27.21 13.93
CA GLU A 136 -22.97 -25.97 14.73
C GLU A 136 -24.28 -25.18 14.55
N MET A 137 -25.40 -25.72 15.04
CA MET A 137 -26.76 -25.23 14.79
C MET A 137 -27.03 -23.80 15.20
N GLU A 138 -26.28 -23.24 16.16
CA GLU A 138 -26.44 -21.87 16.64
C GLU A 138 -25.82 -20.82 15.75
N ASN A 139 -24.95 -21.25 14.81
CA ASN A 139 -24.13 -20.35 14.00
C ASN A 139 -24.66 -20.25 12.55
N MET A 140 -24.28 -19.17 11.90
CA MET A 140 -24.36 -19.02 10.45
C MET A 140 -23.00 -19.33 9.85
N HIS A 141 -22.98 -20.12 8.81
CA HIS A 141 -21.74 -20.58 8.15
C HIS A 141 -21.59 -19.96 6.78
N PHE A 142 -20.44 -19.39 6.51
CA PHE A 142 -20.07 -18.90 5.19
C PHE A 142 -19.08 -19.87 4.56
N SER A 143 -19.44 -20.37 3.37
CA SER A 143 -18.54 -21.25 2.62
C SER A 143 -17.43 -20.47 1.94
N THR A 144 -16.34 -21.16 1.59
CA THR A 144 -15.42 -20.67 0.56
C THR A 144 -16.10 -20.68 -0.83
N PRO A 145 -15.58 -19.88 -1.80
CA PRO A 145 -16.15 -19.85 -3.15
C PRO A 145 -16.15 -21.23 -3.80
N HIS A 146 -17.31 -21.65 -4.29
CA HIS A 146 -17.47 -22.93 -4.97
C HIS A 146 -18.46 -22.81 -6.13
N ILE A 147 -18.48 -23.84 -6.98
CA ILE A 147 -19.44 -23.90 -8.09
C ILE A 147 -20.77 -24.38 -7.52
N GLN A 148 -21.84 -23.64 -7.79
CA GLN A 148 -23.20 -24.06 -7.49
C GLN A 148 -23.49 -25.37 -8.26
N ASN A 149 -23.79 -26.45 -7.53
CA ASN A 149 -23.94 -27.79 -8.07
C ASN A 149 -25.26 -28.47 -7.70
N LEU A 150 -26.21 -27.76 -7.08
CA LEU A 150 -27.48 -28.30 -6.58
C LEU A 150 -28.57 -28.29 -7.63
N PHE A 151 -28.54 -27.29 -8.53
CA PHE A 151 -29.58 -27.04 -9.50
C PHE A 151 -29.05 -27.21 -10.93
N ASP A 152 -29.91 -27.68 -11.83
CA ASP A 152 -29.62 -27.71 -13.25
C ASP A 152 -29.87 -26.33 -13.87
N ASP A 153 -28.87 -25.80 -14.56
CA ASP A 153 -29.00 -24.59 -15.38
C ASP A 153 -29.17 -25.00 -16.85
N SER A 154 -30.31 -24.66 -17.44
CA SER A 154 -30.60 -24.87 -18.85
C SER A 154 -29.57 -24.20 -19.79
N THR A 155 -28.82 -23.23 -19.30
CA THR A 155 -27.77 -22.50 -20.05
C THR A 155 -26.38 -23.15 -19.95
N MET A 156 -26.23 -24.25 -19.21
CA MET A 156 -24.96 -24.96 -18.93
C MET A 156 -23.85 -24.02 -18.39
N ARG A 157 -24.21 -22.97 -17.66
CA ARG A 157 -23.26 -22.06 -17.05
C ARG A 157 -22.91 -22.52 -15.64
N TYR A 158 -21.62 -22.41 -15.31
CA TYR A 158 -21.13 -22.60 -13.95
C TYR A 158 -21.12 -21.27 -13.25
N TYR A 159 -21.85 -21.19 -12.14
CA TYR A 159 -21.86 -20.00 -11.29
C TYR A 159 -21.00 -20.24 -10.05
N TRP A 160 -20.06 -19.36 -9.84
CA TRP A 160 -19.31 -19.33 -8.58
C TRP A 160 -20.13 -18.59 -7.55
N VAL A 161 -20.33 -19.22 -6.40
CA VAL A 161 -21.12 -18.68 -5.29
C VAL A 161 -20.34 -18.77 -3.99
N ILE A 162 -20.76 -17.91 -3.05
CA ILE A 162 -20.48 -18.07 -1.64
C ILE A 162 -21.83 -18.34 -0.99
N SER A 163 -21.90 -19.42 -0.21
CA SER A 163 -23.12 -19.85 0.44
C SER A 163 -23.12 -19.44 1.91
N LEU A 164 -24.23 -18.89 2.36
CA LEU A 164 -24.57 -18.77 3.77
C LEU A 164 -25.55 -19.89 4.09
N SER A 165 -25.23 -20.74 5.05
CA SER A 165 -26.08 -21.80 5.54
C SER A 165 -26.35 -21.65 7.03
N ARG A 166 -27.56 -21.96 7.46
CA ARG A 166 -27.93 -22.07 8.87
C ARG A 166 -29.08 -23.03 9.10
N VAL A 167 -29.13 -23.60 10.30
CA VAL A 167 -30.29 -24.36 10.75
C VAL A 167 -31.45 -23.40 11.02
N VAL A 168 -32.66 -23.84 10.61
CA VAL A 168 -33.93 -23.15 10.82
C VAL A 168 -34.98 -24.12 11.32
N GLU A 169 -35.93 -23.63 12.10
CA GLU A 169 -37.11 -24.39 12.49
C GLU A 169 -38.18 -24.23 11.42
N ILE A 170 -38.64 -25.34 10.85
CA ILE A 170 -39.65 -25.37 9.81
C ILE A 170 -40.89 -26.12 10.32
N THR A 171 -42.07 -25.71 9.86
CA THR A 171 -43.34 -26.39 10.18
C THR A 171 -43.82 -27.15 8.95
N GLN A 172 -44.12 -28.45 9.11
CA GLN A 172 -44.65 -29.30 8.09
C GLN A 172 -45.75 -30.17 8.68
N ASP A 173 -46.95 -30.13 8.13
CA ASP A 173 -48.14 -30.80 8.66
C ASP A 173 -48.42 -30.47 10.13
N GLY A 174 -48.19 -29.21 10.55
CA GLY A 174 -48.34 -28.76 11.91
C GLY A 174 -47.25 -29.27 12.87
N VAL A 175 -46.22 -29.93 12.42
CA VAL A 175 -45.11 -30.45 13.22
C VAL A 175 -43.85 -29.64 12.95
N SER A 176 -43.23 -29.11 14.02
CA SER A 176 -41.93 -28.43 13.93
C SER A 176 -40.81 -29.44 13.79
N GLN A 177 -39.94 -29.21 12.84
CA GLN A 177 -38.70 -29.97 12.60
C GLN A 177 -37.54 -29.03 12.21
N LEU A 178 -36.31 -29.55 12.30
CA LEU A 178 -35.16 -28.81 11.84
C LEU A 178 -35.03 -28.86 10.31
N GLY A 179 -34.58 -27.79 9.73
CA GLY A 179 -34.20 -27.70 8.33
C GLY A 179 -32.95 -26.83 8.15
N VAL A 180 -32.49 -26.72 6.94
CA VAL A 180 -31.35 -25.89 6.57
C VAL A 180 -31.78 -24.88 5.53
N LEU A 181 -31.58 -23.59 5.85
CA LEU A 181 -31.69 -22.49 4.91
C LEU A 181 -30.33 -22.26 4.25
N LEU A 182 -30.32 -22.25 2.95
CA LEU A 182 -29.15 -21.92 2.10
C LEU A 182 -29.45 -20.64 1.31
N VAL A 183 -28.51 -19.71 1.34
CA VAL A 183 -28.53 -18.47 0.55
C VAL A 183 -27.23 -18.39 -0.24
N ASP A 184 -27.32 -18.51 -1.57
CA ASP A 184 -26.17 -18.43 -2.46
C ASP A 184 -26.05 -17.04 -3.06
N MET A 185 -24.93 -16.36 -2.79
CA MET A 185 -24.61 -15.07 -3.39
C MET A 185 -23.60 -15.22 -4.52
N ASP A 186 -23.71 -14.32 -5.50
CA ASP A 186 -22.78 -14.29 -6.63
C ASP A 186 -21.38 -13.88 -6.19
N TYR A 187 -20.41 -14.78 -6.32
CA TYR A 187 -19.00 -14.50 -6.07
C TYR A 187 -18.44 -13.33 -6.88
N THR A 188 -19.08 -13.01 -8.02
CA THR A 188 -18.66 -11.89 -8.90
C THR A 188 -18.65 -10.55 -8.15
N GLY A 189 -19.51 -10.35 -7.13
CA GLY A 189 -19.52 -9.16 -6.29
C GLY A 189 -18.18 -8.97 -5.57
N ILE A 190 -17.74 -9.99 -4.83
CA ILE A 190 -16.45 -9.98 -4.12
C ILE A 190 -15.28 -9.87 -5.11
N SER A 191 -15.31 -10.68 -6.17
CA SER A 191 -14.26 -10.66 -7.20
C SER A 191 -14.12 -9.28 -7.85
N ARG A 192 -15.21 -8.55 -8.08
CA ARG A 192 -15.18 -7.19 -8.62
C ARG A 192 -14.55 -6.19 -7.65
N MET A 193 -14.95 -6.20 -6.37
CA MET A 193 -14.36 -5.35 -5.33
C MET A 193 -12.85 -5.61 -5.23
N MET A 194 -12.46 -6.86 -5.17
CA MET A 194 -11.04 -7.22 -5.08
C MET A 194 -10.24 -6.88 -6.33
N LYS A 195 -10.82 -6.99 -7.53
CA LYS A 195 -10.17 -6.57 -8.78
C LYS A 195 -9.94 -5.06 -8.82
N GLN A 196 -10.85 -4.26 -8.27
CA GLN A 196 -10.69 -2.80 -8.25
C GLN A 196 -9.47 -2.36 -7.46
N ILE A 197 -9.17 -3.01 -6.34
CA ILE A 197 -8.00 -2.69 -5.52
C ILE A 197 -6.69 -3.32 -6.04
N ASN A 198 -6.78 -4.31 -6.94
CA ASN A 198 -5.63 -4.99 -7.54
C ASN A 198 -5.20 -4.37 -8.89
N THR A 199 -5.37 -3.06 -9.07
CA THR A 199 -5.03 -2.33 -10.30
C THR A 199 -3.62 -1.72 -10.30
N PHE A 200 -2.81 -1.97 -9.28
CA PHE A 200 -1.50 -1.35 -9.12
C PHE A 200 -0.40 -2.07 -9.91
N ASP A 201 0.27 -1.35 -10.80
CA ASP A 201 1.42 -1.85 -11.60
C ASP A 201 2.73 -1.95 -10.80
N ASN A 202 2.70 -1.64 -9.50
CA ASN A 202 3.89 -1.58 -8.64
C ASN A 202 4.27 -2.92 -7.98
N GLY A 203 3.59 -4.01 -8.34
CA GLY A 203 3.79 -5.34 -7.76
C GLY A 203 3.05 -5.60 -6.45
N GLN A 204 2.38 -4.60 -5.89
CA GLN A 204 1.49 -4.75 -4.73
C GLN A 204 0.21 -5.50 -5.14
N TYR A 205 -0.28 -6.38 -4.27
CA TYR A 205 -1.54 -7.09 -4.49
C TYR A 205 -2.25 -7.40 -3.17
N PHE A 206 -3.54 -7.72 -3.30
CA PHE A 206 -4.43 -8.02 -2.18
C PHE A 206 -5.14 -9.34 -2.41
N TYR A 207 -5.26 -10.13 -1.37
CA TYR A 207 -6.02 -11.37 -1.38
C TYR A 207 -6.88 -11.52 -0.12
N VAL A 208 -7.83 -12.42 -0.15
CA VAL A 208 -8.69 -12.77 0.98
C VAL A 208 -8.57 -14.27 1.23
N CYS A 209 -8.38 -14.66 2.49
CA CYS A 209 -8.47 -16.04 2.93
C CYS A 209 -9.38 -16.16 4.15
N ASP A 210 -9.84 -17.37 4.41
CA ASP A 210 -10.59 -17.71 5.62
C ASP A 210 -9.68 -17.88 6.85
N GLY A 211 -10.26 -18.22 8.00
CA GLY A 211 -9.50 -18.46 9.25
C GLY A 211 -8.56 -19.67 9.21
N ASN A 212 -8.73 -20.58 8.24
CA ASN A 212 -7.87 -21.74 8.04
C ASN A 212 -6.80 -21.51 6.98
N GLY A 213 -6.82 -20.34 6.31
CA GLY A 213 -5.93 -20.00 5.22
C GLY A 213 -6.40 -20.47 3.85
N GLU A 214 -7.64 -20.96 3.72
CA GLU A 214 -8.20 -21.23 2.40
C GLU A 214 -8.44 -19.92 1.62
N ILE A 215 -7.99 -19.88 0.38
CA ILE A 215 -8.05 -18.69 -0.45
C ILE A 215 -9.47 -18.46 -0.96
N ILE A 216 -10.07 -17.35 -0.54
CA ILE A 216 -11.36 -16.88 -1.02
C ILE A 216 -11.20 -16.11 -2.33
N TYR A 217 -10.22 -15.21 -2.39
CA TYR A 217 -9.86 -14.47 -3.60
C TYR A 217 -8.36 -14.26 -3.66
N HIS A 218 -7.77 -14.49 -4.82
CA HIS A 218 -6.39 -14.12 -5.09
C HIS A 218 -6.26 -13.65 -6.56
N PRO A 219 -5.50 -12.58 -6.87
CA PRO A 219 -5.36 -12.10 -8.25
C PRO A 219 -4.68 -13.12 -9.17
N ARG A 220 -3.91 -14.06 -8.60
CA ARG A 220 -3.25 -15.17 -9.30
C ARG A 220 -3.84 -16.53 -8.94
N GLN A 221 -5.15 -16.60 -8.65
CA GLN A 221 -5.81 -17.82 -8.13
C GLN A 221 -5.65 -19.03 -9.06
N ILE A 222 -5.73 -18.83 -10.38
CA ILE A 222 -5.52 -19.88 -11.37
C ILE A 222 -4.09 -20.45 -11.26
N GLN A 223 -3.08 -19.60 -11.14
CA GLN A 223 -1.69 -20.03 -11.04
C GLN A 223 -1.41 -20.80 -9.73
N ILE A 224 -2.10 -20.42 -8.65
CA ILE A 224 -2.01 -21.13 -7.37
C ILE A 224 -2.71 -22.49 -7.49
N SER A 225 -3.90 -22.55 -8.08
CA SER A 225 -4.64 -23.78 -8.32
C SER A 225 -3.86 -24.77 -9.19
N ASP A 226 -3.14 -24.27 -10.20
CA ASP A 226 -2.31 -25.07 -11.09
C ASP A 226 -0.94 -25.44 -10.49
N GLY A 227 -0.65 -24.99 -9.27
CA GLY A 227 0.62 -25.23 -8.58
C GLY A 227 1.84 -24.50 -9.17
N ILE A 228 1.60 -23.49 -10.00
CA ILE A 228 2.68 -22.69 -10.64
C ILE A 228 3.31 -21.72 -9.63
N THR A 229 2.52 -21.19 -8.70
CA THR A 229 2.94 -20.31 -7.63
C THR A 229 2.23 -20.69 -6.33
N SER A 230 2.75 -20.26 -5.21
CA SER A 230 2.13 -20.47 -3.90
C SER A 230 1.87 -19.14 -3.19
N GLU A 231 1.13 -19.18 -2.09
CA GLU A 231 0.89 -18.04 -1.22
C GLU A 231 0.92 -18.50 0.26
N ASN A 232 1.43 -17.64 1.14
CA ASN A 232 1.53 -17.93 2.57
C ASN A 232 0.22 -17.62 3.32
N SER A 233 -0.91 -18.08 2.79
CA SER A 233 -2.23 -17.78 3.33
C SER A 233 -2.49 -18.44 4.68
N ILE A 234 -1.94 -19.63 4.92
CA ILE A 234 -2.09 -20.36 6.18
C ILE A 234 -1.45 -19.59 7.34
N GLU A 235 -0.23 -19.06 7.15
CA GLU A 235 0.44 -18.27 8.18
C GLU A 235 -0.24 -16.92 8.35
N ALA A 236 -0.63 -16.27 7.24
CA ALA A 236 -1.34 -14.99 7.26
C ALA A 236 -2.69 -15.08 8.01
N ALA A 237 -3.39 -16.20 7.94
CA ALA A 237 -4.63 -16.45 8.69
C ALA A 237 -4.42 -16.41 10.21
N THR A 238 -3.22 -16.73 10.70
CA THR A 238 -2.89 -16.71 12.14
C THR A 238 -2.57 -15.32 12.67
N TYR A 239 -2.27 -14.35 11.81
CA TYR A 239 -1.88 -13.01 12.22
C TYR A 239 -3.08 -12.19 12.71
N LYS A 240 -2.81 -11.35 13.70
CA LYS A 240 -3.73 -10.28 14.13
C LYS A 240 -3.64 -9.12 13.12
N ASP A 241 -4.59 -8.17 13.24
CA ASP A 241 -4.55 -6.97 12.43
C ASP A 241 -3.26 -6.18 12.68
N GLY A 242 -2.59 -5.79 11.60
CA GLY A 242 -1.31 -5.11 11.69
C GLY A 242 -0.43 -5.24 10.46
N VAL A 243 0.81 -4.80 10.61
CA VAL A 243 1.84 -4.81 9.55
C VAL A 243 2.99 -5.70 9.98
N TYR A 244 3.38 -6.63 9.12
CA TYR A 244 4.41 -7.62 9.38
C TYR A 244 5.47 -7.60 8.28
N ASP A 245 6.71 -7.92 8.65
CA ASP A 245 7.78 -8.18 7.70
C ASP A 245 7.86 -9.69 7.48
N GLU A 246 7.74 -10.12 6.24
CA GLU A 246 7.74 -11.52 5.85
C GLU A 246 8.82 -11.80 4.82
N LYS A 247 9.34 -13.01 4.83
CA LYS A 247 10.17 -13.55 3.77
C LYS A 247 9.51 -14.80 3.21
N PHE A 248 9.06 -14.72 1.96
CA PHE A 248 8.39 -15.81 1.29
C PHE A 248 9.03 -16.06 -0.09
N GLU A 249 9.30 -17.33 -0.43
CA GLU A 249 9.99 -17.74 -1.67
C GLU A 249 11.30 -16.99 -1.96
N GLY A 250 12.01 -16.58 -0.89
CA GLY A 250 13.29 -15.86 -1.00
C GLY A 250 13.15 -14.34 -1.12
N GLU A 251 11.95 -13.82 -1.37
CA GLU A 251 11.67 -12.39 -1.45
C GLU A 251 11.27 -11.82 -0.08
N ARG A 252 11.73 -10.60 0.19
CA ARG A 252 11.26 -9.83 1.35
C ARG A 252 10.04 -9.04 0.95
N ARG A 253 9.00 -9.09 1.79
CA ARG A 253 7.76 -8.34 1.57
C ARG A 253 7.19 -7.85 2.90
N LYS A 254 6.45 -6.76 2.87
CA LYS A 254 5.58 -6.36 3.97
C LYS A 254 4.18 -6.87 3.69
N ILE A 255 3.56 -7.40 4.72
CA ILE A 255 2.15 -7.76 4.67
C ILE A 255 1.36 -6.90 5.64
N VAL A 256 0.19 -6.50 5.22
CA VAL A 256 -0.80 -5.79 6.03
C VAL A 256 -2.00 -6.72 6.16
N VAL A 257 -2.42 -7.00 7.38
CA VAL A 257 -3.54 -7.89 7.66
C VAL A 257 -4.67 -7.09 8.30
N ASN A 258 -5.88 -7.27 7.79
CA ASN A 258 -7.11 -6.73 8.34
C ASN A 258 -8.16 -7.84 8.40
N THR A 259 -8.77 -8.04 9.57
CA THR A 259 -9.79 -9.06 9.80
C THR A 259 -11.16 -8.49 9.48
N ILE A 260 -11.91 -9.18 8.64
CA ILE A 260 -13.33 -8.91 8.39
C ILE A 260 -14.10 -9.46 9.59
N SER A 261 -14.57 -8.57 10.45
CA SER A 261 -15.09 -8.90 11.80
C SER A 261 -16.22 -9.93 11.74
N TYR A 262 -17.06 -9.85 10.73
CA TYR A 262 -18.27 -10.66 10.62
C TYR A 262 -18.00 -12.15 10.37
N THR A 263 -16.98 -12.49 9.58
CA THR A 263 -16.65 -13.88 9.20
C THR A 263 -15.33 -14.37 9.75
N GLY A 264 -14.51 -13.48 10.30
CA GLY A 264 -13.14 -13.78 10.67
C GLY A 264 -12.19 -13.94 9.48
N TRP A 265 -12.65 -13.67 8.25
CA TRP A 265 -11.79 -13.71 7.06
C TRP A 265 -10.68 -12.67 7.14
N LYS A 266 -9.57 -12.97 6.53
CA LYS A 266 -8.40 -12.08 6.49
C LYS A 266 -8.27 -11.45 5.11
N LEU A 267 -8.36 -10.11 5.07
CA LEU A 267 -7.91 -9.33 3.93
C LEU A 267 -6.43 -9.05 4.12
N VAL A 268 -5.61 -9.50 3.18
CA VAL A 268 -4.14 -9.41 3.24
C VAL A 268 -3.64 -8.59 2.07
N GLY A 269 -2.92 -7.51 2.38
CA GLY A 269 -2.22 -6.69 1.39
C GLY A 269 -0.74 -7.03 1.39
N VAL A 270 -0.20 -7.41 0.24
CA VAL A 270 1.20 -7.78 0.06
C VAL A 270 1.93 -6.66 -0.66
N ILE A 271 3.00 -6.15 -0.05
CA ILE A 271 3.85 -5.07 -0.56
C ILE A 271 5.26 -5.60 -0.73
N PRO A 272 5.68 -6.04 -1.92
CA PRO A 272 7.06 -6.44 -2.19
C PRO A 272 8.03 -5.29 -1.89
N TYR A 273 9.24 -5.60 -1.44
CA TYR A 273 10.25 -4.56 -1.19
C TYR A 273 10.65 -3.81 -2.47
N SER A 274 10.51 -4.43 -3.64
CA SER A 274 10.68 -3.79 -4.95
C SER A 274 9.74 -2.60 -5.16
N THR A 275 8.51 -2.66 -4.64
CA THR A 275 7.54 -1.56 -4.69
C THR A 275 8.09 -0.26 -4.10
N PHE A 276 8.81 -0.37 -2.97
CA PHE A 276 9.43 0.79 -2.32
C PHE A 276 10.59 1.38 -3.12
N THR A 277 11.27 0.57 -3.96
CA THR A 277 12.42 1.01 -4.75
C THR A 277 12.02 1.60 -6.10
N HIS A 278 10.95 1.11 -6.73
CA HIS A 278 10.47 1.63 -8.01
C HIS A 278 10.04 3.10 -7.93
N GLY A 279 9.29 3.50 -6.92
CA GLY A 279 8.90 4.91 -6.70
C GLY A 279 10.08 5.84 -6.41
N MET A 280 11.22 5.30 -5.94
CA MET A 280 12.40 6.10 -5.59
C MET A 280 13.39 6.32 -6.74
N VAL A 281 13.25 5.66 -7.88
CA VAL A 281 14.19 5.81 -9.02
C VAL A 281 14.21 7.26 -9.52
N ASN A 282 13.05 7.85 -9.76
CA ASN A 282 12.93 9.24 -10.20
C ASN A 282 13.47 10.22 -9.15
N MET A 283 13.24 9.94 -7.86
CA MET A 283 13.72 10.76 -6.77
C MET A 283 15.26 10.70 -6.63
N ARG A 284 15.86 9.55 -6.89
CA ARG A 284 17.33 9.41 -6.92
C ARG A 284 17.94 10.31 -7.98
N TYR A 285 17.39 10.31 -9.19
CA TYR A 285 17.84 11.20 -10.27
C TYR A 285 17.61 12.68 -9.93
N PHE A 286 16.50 13.02 -9.29
CA PHE A 286 16.24 14.38 -8.85
C PHE A 286 17.25 14.86 -7.81
N ILE A 287 17.58 14.04 -6.82
CA ILE A 287 18.61 14.37 -5.81
C ILE A 287 19.96 14.54 -6.47
N LEU A 288 20.34 13.65 -7.39
CA LEU A 288 21.60 13.77 -8.15
C LEU A 288 21.66 15.07 -8.98
N LEU A 289 20.57 15.42 -9.67
CA LEU A 289 20.46 16.66 -10.42
C LEU A 289 20.64 17.87 -9.51
N LEU A 290 19.95 17.89 -8.35
CA LEU A 290 20.06 18.96 -7.38
C LEU A 290 21.49 19.10 -6.85
N MET A 291 22.15 17.98 -6.56
CA MET A 291 23.56 17.97 -6.13
C MET A 291 24.49 18.53 -7.21
N CYS A 292 24.28 18.16 -8.49
CA CYS A 292 25.05 18.71 -9.60
C CYS A 292 24.87 20.25 -9.74
N LEU A 293 23.63 20.74 -9.63
CA LEU A 293 23.33 22.18 -9.70
C LEU A 293 23.97 22.94 -8.54
N MET A 294 23.88 22.41 -7.31
CA MET A 294 24.54 23.00 -6.15
C MET A 294 26.06 22.98 -6.29
N GLY A 295 26.64 21.89 -6.80
CA GLY A 295 28.09 21.79 -7.07
C GLY A 295 28.56 22.84 -8.08
N MET A 296 27.79 23.05 -9.14
CA MET A 296 28.07 24.09 -10.15
C MET A 296 28.00 25.50 -9.53
N MET A 297 26.97 25.75 -8.72
CA MET A 297 26.83 27.02 -8.00
C MET A 297 28.02 27.30 -7.03
N LEU A 298 28.43 26.27 -6.29
CA LEU A 298 29.61 26.36 -5.41
C LEU A 298 30.89 26.63 -6.21
N ALA A 299 31.08 26.03 -7.36
CA ALA A 299 32.23 26.30 -8.24
C ALA A 299 32.26 27.77 -8.72
N VAL A 300 31.11 28.32 -9.08
CA VAL A 300 30.96 29.73 -9.47
C VAL A 300 31.30 30.67 -8.28
N ILE A 301 30.74 30.40 -7.10
CA ILE A 301 31.01 31.18 -5.89
C ILE A 301 32.50 31.13 -5.54
N ASN A 302 33.12 29.93 -5.55
CA ASN A 302 34.54 29.78 -5.30
C ASN A 302 35.38 30.57 -6.29
N ARG A 303 35.02 30.61 -7.56
CA ARG A 303 35.70 31.40 -8.59
C ARG A 303 35.58 32.92 -8.29
N LEU A 304 34.38 33.38 -7.94
CA LEU A 304 34.14 34.79 -7.58
C LEU A 304 34.96 35.22 -6.36
N VAL A 305 34.92 34.41 -5.30
CA VAL A 305 35.69 34.66 -4.06
C VAL A 305 37.19 34.67 -4.37
N SER A 306 37.69 33.74 -5.18
CA SER A 306 39.10 33.68 -5.58
C SER A 306 39.53 34.93 -6.34
N VAL A 307 38.73 35.41 -7.27
CA VAL A 307 39.05 36.62 -8.08
C VAL A 307 38.89 37.89 -7.25
N SER A 308 37.89 37.98 -6.41
CA SER A 308 37.55 39.20 -5.67
C SER A 308 38.37 39.40 -4.40
N ILE A 309 38.82 38.31 -3.75
CA ILE A 309 39.50 38.40 -2.45
C ILE A 309 40.93 37.84 -2.51
N SER A 310 41.08 36.57 -2.92
CA SER A 310 42.36 35.86 -2.80
C SER A 310 43.45 36.43 -3.73
N ARG A 311 43.12 36.71 -5.00
CA ARG A 311 44.10 37.27 -5.96
C ARG A 311 44.59 38.68 -5.59
N PRO A 312 43.71 39.63 -5.20
CA PRO A 312 44.11 40.92 -4.73
C PRO A 312 45.03 40.89 -3.49
N ILE A 313 44.71 40.06 -2.50
CA ILE A 313 45.54 39.87 -1.30
C ILE A 313 46.94 39.37 -1.67
N LEU A 314 47.05 38.39 -2.56
CA LEU A 314 48.32 37.86 -3.00
C LEU A 314 49.15 38.89 -3.78
N LYS A 315 48.51 39.71 -4.63
CA LYS A 315 49.19 40.80 -5.36
C LYS A 315 49.67 41.86 -4.39
N LEU A 316 48.84 42.20 -3.39
CA LEU A 316 49.24 43.14 -2.34
C LEU A 316 50.43 42.60 -1.54
N ASN A 317 50.38 41.35 -1.09
CA ASN A 317 51.48 40.71 -0.37
C ASN A 317 52.75 40.66 -1.21
N HIS A 318 52.66 40.36 -2.51
CA HIS A 318 53.82 40.32 -3.42
C HIS A 318 54.43 41.71 -3.60
N SER A 319 53.61 42.77 -3.79
CA SER A 319 54.14 44.14 -3.91
C SER A 319 54.77 44.62 -2.60
N VAL A 320 54.28 44.24 -1.43
CA VAL A 320 54.90 44.51 -0.15
C VAL A 320 56.27 43.82 -0.02
N MET A 321 56.35 42.53 -0.34
CA MET A 321 57.63 41.78 -0.31
C MET A 321 58.65 42.31 -1.27
N GLU A 322 58.26 42.75 -2.47
CA GLU A 322 59.21 43.36 -3.43
C GLU A 322 59.70 44.75 -2.93
N TYR A 323 58.84 45.52 -2.24
CA TYR A 323 59.26 46.78 -1.61
C TYR A 323 60.28 46.55 -0.49
N GLU A 324 60.02 45.54 0.37
CA GLU A 324 60.96 45.15 1.44
C GLU A 324 62.30 44.63 0.87
N ALA A 325 62.30 44.00 -0.31
CA ALA A 325 63.51 43.61 -1.00
C ALA A 325 64.26 44.74 -1.73
N GLY A 326 63.82 45.99 -1.56
CA GLY A 326 64.49 47.22 -2.06
C GLY A 326 64.14 47.53 -3.53
N LYS A 327 63.23 46.87 -4.19
CA LYS A 327 62.87 47.08 -5.60
C LYS A 327 61.92 48.27 -5.83
N LYS A 328 61.32 48.84 -4.77
CA LYS A 328 60.35 49.95 -4.79
C LYS A 328 59.23 49.83 -5.86
N PRO A 329 58.51 48.68 -5.97
CA PRO A 329 57.35 48.60 -6.84
C PRO A 329 56.20 49.44 -6.28
N GLU A 330 55.27 49.86 -7.15
CA GLU A 330 53.98 50.43 -6.67
C GLU A 330 53.21 49.40 -5.88
N ILE A 331 52.76 49.78 -4.67
CA ILE A 331 51.90 48.91 -3.84
C ILE A 331 50.58 48.67 -4.56
N TYR A 332 50.17 47.40 -4.65
CA TYR A 332 48.94 47.01 -5.33
C TYR A 332 47.71 47.55 -4.58
N ILE A 333 46.91 48.38 -5.26
CA ILE A 333 45.67 48.97 -4.73
C ILE A 333 44.51 48.47 -5.58
N GLY A 334 43.94 47.32 -5.21
CA GLY A 334 42.85 46.70 -5.95
C GLY A 334 42.09 45.65 -5.12
N GLY A 335 40.98 45.13 -5.63
CA GLY A 335 40.15 44.14 -4.94
C GLY A 335 38.95 44.73 -4.19
N SER A 336 38.50 44.09 -3.11
CA SER A 336 37.41 44.57 -2.28
C SER A 336 37.77 45.91 -1.57
N LEU A 337 36.78 46.59 -1.05
CA LEU A 337 36.92 47.90 -0.42
C LEU A 337 37.94 47.85 0.72
N GLU A 338 37.92 46.78 1.52
CA GLU A 338 38.81 46.54 2.65
C GLU A 338 40.27 46.33 2.19
N ILE A 339 40.47 45.52 1.13
CA ILE A 339 41.82 45.26 0.58
C ILE A 339 42.40 46.52 -0.05
N ARG A 340 41.55 47.30 -0.72
CA ARG A 340 41.96 48.60 -1.31
C ARG A 340 42.35 49.60 -0.24
N HIS A 341 41.58 49.67 0.86
CA HIS A 341 41.87 50.51 2.01
C HIS A 341 43.20 50.10 2.68
N LEU A 342 43.43 48.78 2.84
CA LEU A 342 44.66 48.23 3.38
C LEU A 342 45.86 48.59 2.48
N GLY A 343 45.74 48.42 1.16
CA GLY A 343 46.78 48.80 0.19
C GLY A 343 47.14 50.29 0.26
N ASN A 344 46.13 51.16 0.32
CA ASN A 344 46.37 52.64 0.49
C ASN A 344 47.06 52.98 1.80
N SER A 345 46.68 52.26 2.87
CA SER A 345 47.31 52.55 4.20
C SER A 345 48.77 52.09 4.21
N ILE A 346 49.07 50.94 3.62
CA ILE A 346 50.44 50.44 3.50
C ILE A 346 51.28 51.42 2.64
N GLN A 347 50.75 51.85 1.48
CA GLN A 347 51.43 52.78 0.59
C GLN A 347 51.77 54.10 1.33
N ARG A 348 50.82 54.72 2.04
CA ARG A 348 51.06 55.93 2.84
C ARG A 348 52.12 55.70 3.89
N SER A 349 52.15 54.61 4.60
CA SER A 349 53.18 54.28 5.58
C SER A 349 54.54 54.17 4.95
N TYR A 350 54.69 53.58 3.78
CA TYR A 350 55.95 53.48 3.07
C TYR A 350 56.42 54.85 2.52
N GLU A 351 55.52 55.73 2.03
CA GLU A 351 55.81 57.07 1.58
C GLU A 351 56.29 57.91 2.75
N GLN A 352 55.72 57.78 3.95
CA GLN A 352 56.18 58.45 5.16
C GLN A 352 57.59 57.99 5.58
N ILE A 353 57.84 56.70 5.57
CA ILE A 353 59.17 56.12 5.85
C ILE A 353 60.23 56.65 4.84
N ASP A 354 59.89 56.65 3.56
CA ASP A 354 60.83 57.18 2.52
C ASP A 354 61.10 58.65 2.66
N SER A 355 60.09 59.44 3.06
CA SER A 355 60.22 60.87 3.35
C SER A 355 61.08 61.14 4.58
N LEU A 356 60.91 60.37 5.65
CA LEU A 356 61.75 60.44 6.85
C LEU A 356 63.20 60.03 6.60
N MET A 357 63.43 58.99 5.86
CA MET A 357 64.77 58.56 5.45
C MET A 357 65.47 59.61 4.59
N LYS A 358 64.78 60.26 3.65
CA LYS A 358 65.34 61.37 2.88
C LYS A 358 65.69 62.57 3.74
N LYS A 359 64.93 62.93 4.77
CA LYS A 359 65.24 63.96 5.69
C LYS A 359 66.49 63.66 6.51
N ILE A 360 66.62 62.44 7.01
CA ILE A 360 67.84 62.03 7.77
C ILE A 360 69.10 62.06 6.90
N VAL A 361 69.02 61.67 5.65
CA VAL A 361 70.16 61.72 4.72
C VAL A 361 70.52 63.16 4.33
N LEU A 362 69.59 64.13 4.39
CA LEU A 362 69.85 65.51 4.08
C LEU A 362 70.39 66.28 5.29
N GLU A 363 70.24 65.75 6.50
CA GLU A 363 70.77 66.36 7.76
C GLU A 363 72.14 65.78 8.14
N GLN A 364 72.68 64.80 7.41
CA GLN A 364 74.07 64.34 7.50
C GLN A 364 74.95 65.00 6.44
#